data_0a4451fd7614e2632c98c16f6ca8acd1
#
_entry.id   0a4451fd7614e2632c98c16f6ca8acd1
#
_cell.length_a   1.000
_cell.length_b   1.000
_cell.length_c   1.000
_cell.angle_alpha   90.00
_cell.angle_beta   90.00
_cell.angle_gamma   90.00
#
_symmetry.space_group_name_H-M   'P 1'
#
loop_
_entity.id
_entity.type
_entity.pdbx_description
1 polymer ?
#
loop_
_entity_poly.entity_id
_entity_poly.type
_entity_poly.pdbx_seq_one_letter_code
_entity_poly.pdbx_strand_id
1 'polypeptide(L)'
;GTAKTSVCIMFSNKFDSSAMLFKRINFSSATEPRNFQDSIEAEIERKQAKIYVPPNNKEMTVFLDDLSMPFVNNWGDQITLEITRQLIDQKGFYFLDKDARGNFKTINNLQFLGAMNQPGGGRNDIPNRLKRQFFSINMTPPSNKAVGDIYGSVLGALFNPKKYTQDVINMKTLMVDATIAIWEAVGKRLLPTPAKFHYLFTIRELARVFGGIAKVA
;
A
#
# COMPACT_ATOMS: atom_id res chain seq x y z
N GLY A 1 -10.13 -3.51 4.91
CA GLY A 1 -8.68 -3.52 4.67
C GLY A 1 -7.97 -4.62 5.44
N THR A 2 -6.98 -5.24 4.83
CA THR A 2 -6.20 -6.36 5.40
C THR A 2 -4.79 -5.91 5.78
N ALA A 3 -4.57 -4.62 6.04
CA ALA A 3 -3.28 -4.01 6.40
C ALA A 3 -2.12 -4.24 5.40
N LYS A 4 -2.41 -4.56 4.12
CA LYS A 4 -1.39 -4.81 3.08
C LYS A 4 -0.32 -3.71 3.00
N THR A 5 -0.75 -2.47 2.83
CA THR A 5 0.14 -1.30 2.76
C THR A 5 1.00 -1.17 4.02
N SER A 6 0.40 -1.35 5.22
CA SER A 6 1.12 -1.25 6.49
C SER A 6 2.20 -2.32 6.61
N VAL A 7 1.91 -3.56 6.21
CA VAL A 7 2.89 -4.66 6.23
C VAL A 7 4.06 -4.36 5.29
N CYS A 8 3.79 -3.88 4.07
CA CYS A 8 4.84 -3.51 3.13
C CYS A 8 5.74 -2.37 3.65
N ILE A 9 5.13 -1.35 4.29
CA ILE A 9 5.90 -0.25 4.90
C ILE A 9 6.72 -0.74 6.09
N MET A 10 6.14 -1.58 6.97
CA MET A 10 6.89 -2.16 8.09
C MET A 10 8.04 -3.06 7.62
N PHE A 11 7.86 -3.76 6.51
CA PHE A 11 8.92 -4.55 5.89
C PHE A 11 10.03 -3.65 5.36
N SER A 12 9.70 -2.55 4.69
CA SER A 12 10.70 -1.59 4.17
C SER A 12 11.52 -0.91 5.28
N ASN A 13 10.94 -0.72 6.46
CA ASN A 13 11.67 -0.15 7.61
C ASN A 13 12.80 -1.06 8.13
N LYS A 14 12.84 -2.33 7.68
CA LYS A 14 13.93 -3.27 8.00
C LYS A 14 15.05 -3.25 6.97
N PHE A 15 14.92 -2.47 5.91
CA PHE A 15 15.95 -2.37 4.89
C PHE A 15 17.19 -1.67 5.42
N ASP A 16 18.35 -2.19 5.03
CA ASP A 16 19.60 -1.49 5.25
C ASP A 16 19.68 -0.28 4.31
N SER A 17 19.56 0.91 4.88
CA SER A 17 19.58 2.18 4.13
C SER A 17 20.92 2.43 3.40
N SER A 18 21.99 1.71 3.76
CA SER A 18 23.27 1.79 3.06
C SER A 18 23.22 1.10 1.69
N ALA A 19 22.43 0.01 1.56
CA ALA A 19 22.36 -0.83 0.36
C ALA A 19 21.04 -0.72 -0.40
N MET A 20 19.94 -0.37 0.29
CA MET A 20 18.58 -0.43 -0.25
C MET A 20 17.86 0.91 -0.13
N LEU A 21 17.06 1.22 -1.16
CA LEU A 21 16.13 2.35 -1.20
C LEU A 21 14.69 1.84 -1.31
N PHE A 22 13.76 2.64 -0.82
CA PHE A 22 12.33 2.34 -0.91
C PHE A 22 11.58 3.52 -1.48
N LYS A 23 10.91 3.28 -2.62
CA LYS A 23 10.04 4.27 -3.28
C LYS A 23 8.62 3.78 -3.29
N ARG A 24 7.71 4.53 -2.68
CA ARG A 24 6.27 4.25 -2.74
C ARG A 24 5.61 5.10 -3.81
N ILE A 25 4.83 4.45 -4.66
CA ILE A 25 3.95 5.08 -5.64
C ILE A 25 2.52 4.65 -5.36
N ASN A 26 1.66 5.61 -5.08
CA ASN A 26 0.25 5.35 -4.81
C ASN A 26 -0.56 5.62 -6.09
N PHE A 27 -1.17 4.58 -6.63
CA PHE A 27 -2.01 4.71 -7.81
C PHE A 27 -3.39 5.29 -7.47
N SER A 28 -3.89 6.11 -8.36
CA SER A 28 -5.26 6.63 -8.36
C SER A 28 -5.85 6.53 -9.77
N SER A 29 -7.14 6.79 -9.90
CA SER A 29 -7.79 6.86 -11.21
C SER A 29 -7.21 7.98 -12.10
N ALA A 30 -6.64 9.01 -11.50
CA ALA A 30 -6.01 10.15 -12.20
C ALA A 30 -4.50 9.96 -12.46
N THR A 31 -3.91 8.82 -12.07
CA THR A 31 -2.48 8.58 -12.30
C THR A 31 -2.23 8.31 -13.78
N GLU A 32 -1.55 9.25 -14.44
CA GLU A 32 -1.17 9.13 -15.84
C GLU A 32 0.15 8.35 -16.01
N PRO A 33 0.38 7.73 -17.18
CA PRO A 33 1.62 7.01 -17.48
C PRO A 33 2.87 7.88 -17.34
N ARG A 34 2.77 9.14 -17.75
CA ARG A 34 3.87 10.11 -17.65
C ARG A 34 4.25 10.37 -16.20
N ASN A 35 3.26 10.59 -15.33
CA ASN A 35 3.51 10.83 -13.89
C ASN A 35 4.20 9.64 -13.24
N PHE A 36 3.84 8.41 -13.65
CA PHE A 36 4.51 7.21 -13.19
C PHE A 36 5.97 7.15 -13.64
N GLN A 37 6.23 7.39 -14.94
CA GLN A 37 7.58 7.40 -15.50
C GLN A 37 8.44 8.48 -14.83
N ASP A 38 7.95 9.73 -14.75
CA ASP A 38 8.65 10.85 -14.11
C ASP A 38 8.99 10.55 -12.65
N SER A 39 8.08 9.87 -11.90
CA SER A 39 8.30 9.48 -10.51
C SER A 39 9.43 8.46 -10.34
N ILE A 40 9.63 7.56 -11.29
CA ILE A 40 10.74 6.62 -11.28
C ILE A 40 12.02 7.31 -11.75
N GLU A 41 11.94 8.14 -12.80
CA GLU A 41 13.09 8.83 -13.36
C GLU A 41 13.73 9.83 -12.39
N ALA A 42 12.95 10.40 -11.50
CA ALA A 42 13.43 11.28 -10.43
C ALA A 42 14.33 10.59 -9.40
N GLU A 43 14.26 9.27 -9.29
CA GLU A 43 14.98 8.47 -8.28
C GLU A 43 16.16 7.69 -8.87
N ILE A 44 16.50 7.90 -10.13
CA ILE A 44 17.58 7.18 -10.81
C ILE A 44 18.58 8.13 -11.41
N GLU A 45 19.83 7.70 -11.50
CA GLU A 45 20.92 8.44 -12.12
C GLU A 45 21.55 7.64 -13.26
N ARG A 46 22.15 8.37 -14.21
CA ARG A 46 22.82 7.75 -15.35
C ARG A 46 24.15 7.16 -14.93
N LYS A 47 24.30 5.86 -15.06
CA LYS A 47 25.55 5.15 -14.78
C LYS A 47 26.45 5.09 -16.00
N GLN A 48 25.92 4.70 -17.17
CA GLN A 48 26.69 4.55 -18.41
C GLN A 48 25.75 4.56 -19.62
N ALA A 49 26.12 5.29 -20.67
CA ALA A 49 25.37 5.35 -21.92
C ALA A 49 23.84 5.48 -21.71
N LYS A 50 23.07 4.43 -21.92
CA LYS A 50 21.61 4.35 -21.76
C LYS A 50 21.20 3.54 -20.52
N ILE A 51 22.15 3.23 -19.62
CA ILE A 51 21.91 2.46 -18.40
C ILE A 51 21.77 3.42 -17.23
N TYR A 52 20.68 3.27 -16.50
CA TYR A 52 20.33 4.02 -15.31
C TYR A 52 20.21 3.10 -14.11
N VAL A 53 20.55 3.60 -12.95
CA VAL A 53 20.50 2.87 -11.68
C VAL A 53 20.07 3.81 -10.55
N PRO A 54 19.56 3.32 -9.44
CA PRO A 54 19.37 4.13 -8.25
C PRO A 54 20.70 4.71 -7.74
N PRO A 55 20.66 5.85 -7.01
CA PRO A 55 21.84 6.52 -6.50
C PRO A 55 22.81 5.59 -5.76
N ASN A 56 24.11 5.82 -5.94
CA ASN A 56 25.16 4.98 -5.36
C ASN A 56 25.09 3.49 -5.74
N ASN A 57 24.46 3.18 -6.87
CA ASN A 57 24.24 1.80 -7.35
C ASN A 57 23.52 0.89 -6.35
N LYS A 58 22.69 1.45 -5.46
CA LYS A 58 21.87 0.70 -4.52
C LYS A 58 20.76 -0.09 -5.22
N GLU A 59 20.13 -1.00 -4.51
CA GLU A 59 18.88 -1.62 -4.95
C GLU A 59 17.69 -0.75 -4.52
N MET A 60 16.72 -0.54 -5.41
CA MET A 60 15.51 0.20 -5.08
C MET A 60 14.28 -0.69 -5.18
N THR A 61 13.55 -0.82 -4.07
CA THR A 61 12.25 -1.46 -4.05
C THR A 61 11.17 -0.43 -4.32
N VAL A 62 10.48 -0.59 -5.46
CA VAL A 62 9.33 0.22 -5.85
C VAL A 62 8.06 -0.44 -5.34
N PHE A 63 7.39 0.22 -4.40
CA PHE A 63 6.12 -0.24 -3.85
C PHE A 63 4.96 0.43 -4.56
N LEU A 64 4.20 -0.36 -5.31
CA LEU A 64 3.02 0.04 -6.07
C LEU A 64 1.77 -0.20 -5.22
N ASP A 65 1.25 0.85 -4.61
CA ASP A 65 0.06 0.75 -3.75
C ASP A 65 -1.21 1.07 -4.54
N ASP A 66 -2.30 0.36 -4.21
CA ASP A 66 -3.60 0.46 -4.90
C ASP A 66 -3.51 0.22 -6.43
N LEU A 67 -2.80 -0.84 -6.83
CA LEU A 67 -2.53 -1.21 -8.22
C LEU A 67 -3.80 -1.37 -9.09
N SER A 68 -4.96 -1.58 -8.49
CA SER A 68 -6.26 -1.74 -9.15
C SER A 68 -7.03 -0.43 -9.39
N MET A 69 -6.44 0.73 -9.07
CA MET A 69 -7.12 2.03 -9.15
C MET A 69 -7.01 2.76 -10.51
N PRO A 70 -5.96 2.58 -11.34
CA PRO A 70 -5.84 3.31 -12.59
C PRO A 70 -7.06 3.16 -13.48
N PHE A 71 -7.38 4.24 -14.19
CA PHE A 71 -8.53 4.33 -15.10
C PHE A 71 -8.44 3.29 -16.22
N VAL A 72 -9.58 2.69 -16.55
CA VAL A 72 -9.76 1.80 -17.70
C VAL A 72 -10.41 2.59 -18.82
N ASN A 73 -9.81 2.62 -20.00
CA ASN A 73 -10.37 3.32 -21.14
C ASN A 73 -11.57 2.57 -21.77
N ASN A 74 -12.19 3.17 -22.79
CA ASN A 74 -13.36 2.59 -23.46
C ASN A 74 -13.09 1.25 -24.17
N TRP A 75 -11.82 0.92 -24.42
CA TRP A 75 -11.39 -0.35 -25.02
C TRP A 75 -10.94 -1.39 -23.99
N GLY A 76 -11.05 -1.08 -22.70
CA GLY A 76 -10.66 -1.98 -21.63
C GLY A 76 -9.17 -1.93 -21.26
N ASP A 77 -8.40 -0.98 -21.81
CA ASP A 77 -6.98 -0.86 -21.53
C ASP A 77 -6.71 0.04 -20.31
N GLN A 78 -5.69 -0.32 -19.54
CA GLN A 78 -5.14 0.48 -18.44
C GLN A 78 -3.73 0.94 -18.82
N ILE A 79 -3.63 2.09 -19.46
CA ILE A 79 -2.38 2.59 -20.05
C ILE A 79 -1.28 2.76 -18.98
N THR A 80 -1.63 3.21 -17.78
CA THR A 80 -0.70 3.36 -16.65
C THR A 80 -0.15 2.01 -16.17
N LEU A 81 -0.95 0.95 -16.20
CA LEU A 81 -0.48 -0.39 -15.86
C LEU A 81 0.36 -1.00 -16.99
N GLU A 82 0.14 -0.62 -18.24
CA GLU A 82 0.93 -1.11 -19.34
C GLU A 82 2.36 -0.53 -19.32
N ILE A 83 2.54 0.75 -19.00
CA ILE A 83 3.89 1.30 -18.81
C ILE A 83 4.59 0.71 -17.57
N THR A 84 3.82 0.40 -16.52
CA THR A 84 4.34 -0.33 -15.36
C THR A 84 4.82 -1.73 -15.76
N ARG A 85 4.03 -2.45 -16.57
CA ARG A 85 4.42 -3.75 -17.12
C ARG A 85 5.67 -3.65 -17.97
N GLN A 86 5.76 -2.64 -18.81
CA GLN A 86 6.95 -2.40 -19.65
C GLN A 86 8.21 -2.23 -18.79
N LEU A 87 8.13 -1.45 -17.72
CA LEU A 87 9.25 -1.27 -16.81
C LEU A 87 9.69 -2.60 -16.16
N ILE A 88 8.75 -3.41 -15.71
CA ILE A 88 9.04 -4.68 -15.03
C ILE A 88 9.60 -5.71 -16.03
N ASP A 89 8.96 -5.86 -17.19
CA ASP A 89 9.26 -6.87 -18.20
C ASP A 89 10.52 -6.56 -18.99
N GLN A 90 10.64 -5.30 -19.47
CA GLN A 90 11.72 -4.85 -20.33
C GLN A 90 12.83 -4.11 -19.56
N LYS A 91 12.67 -3.90 -18.27
CA LYS A 91 13.60 -3.18 -17.39
C LYS A 91 13.93 -1.78 -17.90
N GLY A 92 12.92 -1.03 -18.32
CA GLY A 92 13.16 0.34 -18.75
C GLY A 92 12.00 1.04 -19.43
N PHE A 93 12.29 2.24 -19.88
CA PHE A 93 11.37 3.14 -20.57
C PHE A 93 11.96 3.69 -21.87
N TYR A 94 11.08 4.15 -22.75
CA TYR A 94 11.49 5.02 -23.85
C TYR A 94 11.65 6.47 -23.35
N PHE A 95 12.60 7.20 -23.94
CA PHE A 95 12.75 8.62 -23.67
C PHE A 95 11.52 9.40 -24.17
N LEU A 96 11.03 10.32 -23.34
CA LEU A 96 9.89 11.19 -23.67
C LEU A 96 10.32 12.45 -24.45
N ASP A 97 11.60 12.83 -24.34
CA ASP A 97 12.15 14.00 -24.99
C ASP A 97 12.14 13.88 -26.53
N LYS A 98 11.81 14.98 -27.21
CA LYS A 98 11.68 14.99 -28.67
C LYS A 98 12.96 14.53 -29.36
N ASP A 99 14.12 14.98 -28.89
CA ASP A 99 15.43 14.70 -29.49
C ASP A 99 15.91 13.28 -29.26
N ALA A 100 15.44 12.63 -28.22
CA ALA A 100 15.79 11.25 -27.85
C ALA A 100 14.69 10.25 -28.15
N ARG A 101 13.59 10.66 -28.78
CA ARG A 101 12.41 9.82 -29.04
C ARG A 101 12.80 8.55 -29.81
N GLY A 102 12.26 7.40 -29.32
CA GLY A 102 12.57 6.08 -29.87
C GLY A 102 13.80 5.41 -29.27
N ASN A 103 14.62 6.12 -28.50
CA ASN A 103 15.68 5.51 -27.73
C ASN A 103 15.13 4.89 -26.44
N PHE A 104 15.70 3.76 -26.05
CA PHE A 104 15.30 3.04 -24.84
C PHE A 104 16.29 3.30 -23.69
N LYS A 105 15.77 3.54 -22.50
CA LYS A 105 16.49 3.77 -21.25
C LYS A 105 16.38 2.51 -20.41
N THR A 106 17.46 1.79 -20.22
CA THR A 106 17.50 0.58 -19.38
C THR A 106 17.70 0.99 -17.92
N ILE A 107 16.88 0.46 -17.03
CA ILE A 107 16.93 0.76 -15.59
C ILE A 107 17.17 -0.55 -14.85
N ASN A 108 18.30 -0.64 -14.16
CA ASN A 108 18.70 -1.81 -13.38
C ASN A 108 18.48 -1.59 -11.88
N ASN A 109 18.64 -2.65 -11.09
CA ASN A 109 18.54 -2.66 -9.63
C ASN A 109 17.18 -2.21 -9.09
N LEU A 110 16.09 -2.51 -9.81
CA LEU A 110 14.73 -2.30 -9.34
C LEU A 110 14.09 -3.63 -8.91
N GLN A 111 13.41 -3.60 -7.78
CA GLN A 111 12.51 -4.65 -7.32
C GLN A 111 11.11 -4.08 -7.16
N PHE A 112 10.08 -4.90 -7.29
CA PHE A 112 8.70 -4.43 -7.26
C PHE A 112 7.88 -5.17 -6.22
N LEU A 113 7.15 -4.41 -5.39
CA LEU A 113 6.09 -4.89 -4.52
C LEU A 113 4.78 -4.26 -4.98
N GLY A 114 3.73 -5.05 -5.11
CA GLY A 114 2.41 -4.55 -5.48
C GLY A 114 1.37 -4.85 -4.39
N ALA A 115 0.54 -3.88 -4.06
CA ALA A 115 -0.63 -4.08 -3.22
C ALA A 115 -1.89 -3.72 -3.99
N MET A 116 -2.87 -4.62 -3.98
CA MET A 116 -4.17 -4.37 -4.59
C MET A 116 -5.30 -4.96 -3.76
N ASN A 117 -6.50 -4.48 -3.97
CA ASN A 117 -7.71 -5.11 -3.49
C ASN A 117 -8.33 -5.99 -4.60
N GLN A 118 -9.26 -6.85 -4.21
CA GLN A 118 -10.05 -7.60 -5.16
C GLN A 118 -10.88 -6.65 -6.04
N PRO A 119 -11.13 -7.00 -7.31
CA PRO A 119 -11.97 -6.23 -8.20
C PRO A 119 -13.39 -6.04 -7.62
N GLY A 120 -13.98 -4.86 -7.87
CA GLY A 120 -15.31 -4.49 -7.38
C GLY A 120 -15.29 -3.23 -6.52
N GLY A 121 -16.44 -2.58 -6.36
CA GLY A 121 -16.58 -1.37 -5.55
C GLY A 121 -15.69 -0.20 -6.01
N GLY A 122 -15.64 0.06 -7.32
CA GLY A 122 -14.81 1.12 -7.92
C GLY A 122 -13.34 0.73 -8.13
N ARG A 123 -13.01 -0.57 -8.01
CA ARG A 123 -11.67 -1.11 -8.30
C ARG A 123 -11.73 -2.01 -9.52
N ASN A 124 -10.78 -1.77 -10.41
CA ASN A 124 -10.66 -2.52 -11.65
C ASN A 124 -9.88 -3.82 -11.44
N ASP A 125 -10.10 -4.81 -12.30
CA ASP A 125 -9.17 -5.93 -12.40
C ASP A 125 -7.92 -5.47 -13.14
N ILE A 126 -6.77 -6.04 -12.78
CA ILE A 126 -5.51 -5.72 -13.48
C ILE A 126 -5.29 -6.72 -14.63
N PRO A 127 -4.64 -6.28 -15.73
CA PRO A 127 -4.40 -7.16 -16.87
C PRO A 127 -3.58 -8.41 -16.47
N ASN A 128 -3.96 -9.57 -17.01
CA ASN A 128 -3.24 -10.82 -16.77
C ASN A 128 -1.77 -10.75 -17.19
N ARG A 129 -1.45 -9.92 -18.20
CA ARG A 129 -0.08 -9.64 -18.65
C ARG A 129 0.78 -9.00 -17.57
N LEU A 130 0.18 -8.20 -16.69
CA LEU A 130 0.86 -7.62 -15.52
C LEU A 130 0.87 -8.60 -14.35
N LYS A 131 -0.25 -9.30 -14.07
CA LYS A 131 -0.34 -10.29 -12.97
C LYS A 131 0.78 -11.33 -13.02
N ARG A 132 1.11 -11.82 -14.21
CA ARG A 132 2.14 -12.86 -14.39
C ARG A 132 3.55 -12.42 -13.98
N GLN A 133 3.79 -11.10 -13.85
CA GLN A 133 5.08 -10.56 -13.42
C GLN A 133 5.26 -10.59 -11.89
N PHE A 134 4.18 -10.89 -11.16
CA PHE A 134 4.18 -10.91 -9.71
C PHE A 134 3.90 -12.30 -9.15
N PHE A 135 4.58 -12.63 -8.06
CA PHE A 135 4.16 -13.72 -7.20
C PHE A 135 3.03 -13.23 -6.29
N SER A 136 1.82 -13.81 -6.44
CA SER A 136 0.63 -13.35 -5.74
C SER A 136 0.48 -14.00 -4.37
N ILE A 137 0.37 -13.18 -3.34
CA ILE A 137 0.08 -13.62 -1.97
C ILE A 137 -1.30 -13.11 -1.57
N ASN A 138 -2.19 -14.02 -1.18
CA ASN A 138 -3.50 -13.64 -0.66
C ASN A 138 -3.42 -13.31 0.82
N MET A 139 -3.83 -12.09 1.18
CA MET A 139 -3.91 -11.63 2.57
C MET A 139 -5.35 -11.64 3.05
N THR A 140 -5.69 -12.57 3.90
CA THR A 140 -6.99 -12.65 4.56
C THR A 140 -7.15 -11.58 5.65
N PRO A 141 -8.38 -11.17 5.98
CA PRO A 141 -8.62 -10.33 7.16
C PRO A 141 -8.06 -10.98 8.42
N PRO A 142 -7.46 -10.21 9.33
CA PRO A 142 -6.99 -10.76 10.60
C PRO A 142 -8.15 -11.26 11.45
N SER A 143 -7.90 -12.29 12.26
CA SER A 143 -8.86 -12.78 13.23
C SER A 143 -9.07 -11.76 14.37
N ASN A 144 -10.20 -11.85 15.07
CA ASN A 144 -10.48 -11.00 16.23
C ASN A 144 -9.39 -11.09 17.29
N LYS A 145 -8.82 -12.28 17.49
CA LYS A 145 -7.68 -12.49 18.38
C LYS A 145 -6.48 -11.64 17.94
N ALA A 146 -6.11 -11.71 16.67
CA ALA A 146 -4.99 -10.91 16.14
C ALA A 146 -5.26 -9.39 16.24
N VAL A 147 -6.49 -8.95 15.98
CA VAL A 147 -6.92 -7.56 16.20
C VAL A 147 -6.80 -7.17 17.67
N GLY A 148 -7.26 -8.04 18.57
CA GLY A 148 -7.15 -7.87 20.03
C GLY A 148 -5.69 -7.76 20.48
N ASP A 149 -4.82 -8.62 20.00
CA ASP A 149 -3.38 -8.60 20.33
C ASP A 149 -2.71 -7.30 19.87
N ILE A 150 -3.02 -6.83 18.65
CA ILE A 150 -2.47 -5.59 18.10
C ILE A 150 -2.87 -4.38 18.95
N TYR A 151 -4.17 -4.17 19.15
CA TYR A 151 -4.65 -3.00 19.89
C TYR A 151 -4.45 -3.12 21.39
N GLY A 152 -4.46 -4.34 21.93
CA GLY A 152 -4.07 -4.61 23.31
C GLY A 152 -2.63 -4.22 23.59
N SER A 153 -1.72 -4.46 22.65
CA SER A 153 -0.31 -4.03 22.75
C SER A 153 -0.18 -2.50 22.69
N VAL A 154 -0.93 -1.85 21.80
CA VAL A 154 -0.95 -0.39 21.70
C VAL A 154 -1.45 0.26 22.98
N LEU A 155 -2.59 -0.19 23.51
CA LEU A 155 -3.12 0.33 24.79
C LEU A 155 -2.21 -0.01 25.96
N GLY A 156 -1.55 -1.17 25.94
CA GLY A 156 -0.58 -1.55 26.96
C GLY A 156 0.65 -0.65 27.04
N ALA A 157 1.08 -0.12 25.89
CA ALA A 157 2.15 0.86 25.85
C ALA A 157 1.69 2.27 26.31
N LEU A 158 0.43 2.62 26.09
CA LEU A 158 -0.15 3.89 26.50
C LEU A 158 -0.45 3.93 28.01
N PHE A 159 -1.06 2.88 28.56
CA PHE A 159 -1.43 2.79 29.97
C PHE A 159 -0.22 2.34 30.82
N ASN A 160 0.76 3.21 30.93
CA ASN A 160 1.96 2.94 31.71
C ASN A 160 1.65 2.91 33.23
N PRO A 161 2.10 1.89 33.98
CA PRO A 161 1.93 1.80 35.43
C PRO A 161 2.45 2.98 36.24
N LYS A 162 3.38 3.76 35.66
CA LYS A 162 3.89 4.98 36.30
C LYS A 162 2.92 6.17 36.24
N LYS A 163 1.93 6.11 35.34
CA LYS A 163 1.03 7.24 35.03
C LYS A 163 -0.42 6.95 35.42
N TYR A 164 -0.81 5.68 35.41
CA TYR A 164 -2.20 5.25 35.60
C TYR A 164 -2.34 4.26 36.75
N THR A 165 -3.53 4.27 37.39
CA THR A 165 -3.89 3.31 38.46
C THR A 165 -4.07 1.90 37.85
N GLN A 166 -3.92 0.88 38.71
CA GLN A 166 -4.05 -0.52 38.28
C GLN A 166 -5.44 -0.84 37.69
N ASP A 167 -6.48 -0.15 38.13
CA ASP A 167 -7.84 -0.32 37.62
C ASP A 167 -7.94 0.10 36.15
N VAL A 168 -7.31 1.23 35.76
CA VAL A 168 -7.26 1.70 34.38
C VAL A 168 -6.48 0.73 33.50
N ILE A 169 -5.39 0.19 34.02
CA ILE A 169 -4.57 -0.80 33.30
C ILE A 169 -5.37 -2.08 33.04
N ASN A 170 -6.15 -2.53 34.02
CA ASN A 170 -6.98 -3.72 33.91
C ASN A 170 -8.15 -3.54 32.94
N MET A 171 -8.65 -2.32 32.74
CA MET A 171 -9.70 -2.01 31.76
C MET A 171 -9.26 -2.19 30.30
N LYS A 172 -7.96 -2.25 30.04
CA LYS A 172 -7.40 -2.38 28.66
C LYS A 172 -8.08 -3.52 27.86
N THR A 173 -8.13 -4.70 28.41
CA THR A 173 -8.70 -5.87 27.74
C THR A 173 -10.18 -5.69 27.47
N LEU A 174 -10.92 -5.22 28.47
CA LEU A 174 -12.36 -4.96 28.35
C LEU A 174 -12.64 -3.90 27.25
N MET A 175 -11.85 -2.84 27.17
CA MET A 175 -11.99 -1.80 26.13
C MET A 175 -11.76 -2.37 24.72
N VAL A 176 -10.75 -3.23 24.56
CA VAL A 176 -10.47 -3.88 23.27
C VAL A 176 -11.62 -4.80 22.88
N ASP A 177 -12.05 -5.68 23.75
CA ASP A 177 -13.12 -6.65 23.49
C ASP A 177 -14.46 -5.96 23.21
N ALA A 178 -14.81 -4.93 23.98
CA ALA A 178 -16.01 -4.14 23.76
C ALA A 178 -15.98 -3.41 22.42
N THR A 179 -14.84 -2.84 22.05
CA THR A 179 -14.68 -2.14 20.75
C THR A 179 -14.84 -3.10 19.57
N ILE A 180 -14.25 -4.29 19.66
CA ILE A 180 -14.38 -5.33 18.62
C ILE A 180 -15.85 -5.79 18.53
N ALA A 181 -16.51 -6.05 19.65
CA ALA A 181 -17.92 -6.48 19.68
C ALA A 181 -18.85 -5.42 19.06
N ILE A 182 -18.65 -4.15 19.38
CA ILE A 182 -19.42 -3.04 18.79
C ILE A 182 -19.15 -2.95 17.30
N TRP A 183 -17.89 -3.01 16.86
CA TRP A 183 -17.51 -2.94 15.46
C TRP A 183 -18.16 -4.07 14.63
N GLU A 184 -18.15 -5.30 15.14
CA GLU A 184 -18.82 -6.44 14.49
C GLU A 184 -20.35 -6.25 14.44
N ALA A 185 -20.95 -5.84 15.54
CA ALA A 185 -22.40 -5.63 15.62
C ALA A 185 -22.87 -4.53 14.63
N VAL A 186 -22.11 -3.44 14.53
CA VAL A 186 -22.36 -2.35 13.58
C VAL A 186 -22.19 -2.83 12.16
N GLY A 187 -21.09 -3.54 11.83
CA GLY A 187 -20.84 -4.09 10.50
C GLY A 187 -21.88 -5.08 10.02
N LYS A 188 -22.49 -5.85 10.91
CA LYS A 188 -23.58 -6.79 10.60
C LYS A 188 -24.92 -6.08 10.36
N ARG A 189 -25.18 -4.98 11.04
CA ARG A 189 -26.46 -4.26 10.98
C ARG A 189 -26.50 -3.17 9.90
N LEU A 190 -25.40 -2.48 9.71
CA LEU A 190 -25.30 -1.37 8.77
C LEU A 190 -24.54 -1.81 7.52
N LEU A 191 -25.30 -2.35 6.56
CA LEU A 191 -24.73 -2.80 5.28
C LEU A 191 -24.62 -1.64 4.30
N PRO A 192 -23.58 -1.62 3.45
CA PRO A 192 -23.43 -0.60 2.41
C PRO A 192 -24.52 -0.75 1.35
N THR A 193 -25.18 0.36 1.06
CA THR A 193 -26.16 0.47 -0.03
C THR A 193 -25.73 1.63 -0.95
N PRO A 194 -26.25 1.72 -2.21
CA PRO A 194 -25.93 2.84 -3.08
C PRO A 194 -26.21 4.22 -2.46
N ALA A 195 -27.27 4.34 -1.63
CA ALA A 195 -27.58 5.57 -0.92
C ALA A 195 -26.72 5.79 0.34
N LYS A 196 -26.13 4.74 0.89
CA LYS A 196 -25.33 4.75 2.14
C LYS A 196 -24.01 4.03 1.92
N PHE A 197 -23.26 4.42 0.90
CA PHE A 197 -21.97 3.83 0.50
C PHE A 197 -20.88 3.96 1.58
N HIS A 198 -21.05 4.87 2.54
CA HIS A 198 -20.11 5.10 3.64
C HIS A 198 -20.19 4.06 4.78
N TYR A 199 -21.16 3.13 4.74
CA TYR A 199 -21.26 2.04 5.72
C TYR A 199 -20.25 0.93 5.44
N LEU A 200 -18.97 1.29 5.38
CA LEU A 200 -17.84 0.38 5.22
C LEU A 200 -17.02 0.37 6.51
N PHE A 201 -17.30 -0.60 7.37
CA PHE A 201 -16.61 -0.76 8.66
C PHE A 201 -15.41 -1.69 8.51
N THR A 202 -14.26 -1.12 8.23
CA THR A 202 -12.99 -1.83 8.06
C THR A 202 -12.11 -1.66 9.31
N ILE A 203 -10.96 -2.31 9.35
CA ILE A 203 -9.99 -2.16 10.46
C ILE A 203 -9.50 -0.70 10.60
N ARG A 204 -9.67 0.15 9.57
CA ARG A 204 -9.32 1.57 9.66
C ARG A 204 -10.20 2.30 10.66
N GLU A 205 -11.45 1.92 10.81
CA GLU A 205 -12.38 2.50 11.79
C GLU A 205 -11.95 2.11 13.20
N LEU A 206 -11.56 0.85 13.41
CA LEU A 206 -10.94 0.43 14.68
C LEU A 206 -9.69 1.24 15.00
N ALA A 207 -8.79 1.40 14.02
CA ALA A 207 -7.59 2.21 14.20
C ALA A 207 -7.91 3.68 14.58
N ARG A 208 -9.00 4.25 14.04
CA ARG A 208 -9.45 5.60 14.40
C ARG A 208 -9.97 5.67 15.84
N VAL A 209 -10.72 4.66 16.29
CA VAL A 209 -11.22 4.60 17.66
C VAL A 209 -10.04 4.53 18.65
N PHE A 210 -9.12 3.58 18.45
CA PHE A 210 -7.95 3.45 19.31
C PHE A 210 -6.99 4.64 19.22
N GLY A 211 -6.87 5.26 18.04
CA GLY A 211 -6.14 6.51 17.87
C GLY A 211 -6.79 7.69 18.60
N GLY A 212 -8.13 7.70 18.72
CA GLY A 212 -8.87 8.66 19.55
C GLY A 212 -8.58 8.46 21.03
N ILE A 213 -8.65 7.23 21.51
CA ILE A 213 -8.30 6.88 22.90
C ILE A 213 -6.87 7.32 23.23
N ALA A 214 -5.93 7.06 22.33
CA ALA A 214 -4.52 7.43 22.49
C ALA A 214 -4.26 8.94 22.60
N LYS A 215 -5.17 9.79 22.06
CA LYS A 215 -5.05 11.24 22.16
C LYS A 215 -5.57 11.81 23.47
N VAL A 216 -6.42 11.06 24.17
CA VAL A 216 -7.03 11.47 25.45
C VAL A 216 -6.21 10.92 26.62
N ALA A 217 -5.50 9.82 26.43
CA ALA A 217 -4.59 9.21 27.41
C ALA A 217 -3.23 9.95 27.42
#